data_0c740f8fde4df6d76d8529fc3f04beb0
#
_entry.id   0c740f8fde4df6d76d8529fc3f04beb0
#
_cell.length_a   1.000
_cell.length_b   1.000
_cell.length_c   1.000
_cell.angle_alpha   90.00
_cell.angle_beta   90.00
_cell.angle_gamma   90.00
#
_symmetry.space_group_name_H-M   'P 1'
#
loop_
_entity.id
_entity.type
_entity.pdbx_description
1 polymer ?
#
loop_
_entity_poly.entity_id
_entity_poly.type
_entity_poly.pdbx_seq_one_letter_code
_entity_poly.pdbx_strand_id
1 'polypeptide(L)'
;MTAAATFRFLTPMPRLGSGAGPGGDAARWAAELRRIEDLGFHAVAVSEHYSRGWTMDALTAMNFALASTTRLRVMPLVLNNDLHHPAILAKAIATADVLSGGRAAVGIGAGWLADDYRALGADYAAAPVRIDRLTEASQIITTFFTGRPVTFGGRHYRLDGLEALPRPVQDPRPPVLVGGGGPRMLALAGSLADIAGVHARLGPGGFDARAAKGLSRASVNRKISLVAAAASKAGRPAPAIQFTCYDVNVAGVQVTPIRPLFSDFIDAHPASFADSPTSLRGEIGKCVEDLQRWRDELGISYWNLGGNLDAIAPIVARLSAE
;
A
#
# COMPACT_ATOMS: atom_id res chain seq x y z
N MET A 1 -11.58 26.66 -6.80
CA MET A 1 -11.47 25.27 -7.28
C MET A 1 -10.12 24.74 -6.84
N THR A 2 -10.05 23.77 -5.93
CA THR A 2 -8.81 23.07 -5.63
C THR A 2 -8.40 22.29 -6.87
N ALA A 3 -7.12 22.38 -7.27
CA ALA A 3 -6.60 21.58 -8.38
C ALA A 3 -6.92 20.10 -8.14
N ALA A 4 -7.31 19.38 -9.19
CA ALA A 4 -7.57 17.95 -9.11
C ALA A 4 -6.30 17.23 -8.66
N ALA A 5 -6.44 16.22 -7.79
CA ALA A 5 -5.29 15.46 -7.32
C ALA A 5 -4.63 14.70 -8.49
N THR A 6 -3.32 14.81 -8.61
CA THR A 6 -2.53 14.11 -9.63
C THR A 6 -2.62 12.61 -9.46
N PHE A 7 -2.83 11.90 -10.56
CA PHE A 7 -2.83 10.43 -10.57
C PHE A 7 -1.46 9.85 -10.26
N ARG A 8 -1.45 8.79 -9.47
CA ARG A 8 -0.27 7.99 -9.15
C ARG A 8 -0.61 6.52 -9.28
N PHE A 9 0.17 5.81 -10.05
CA PHE A 9 -0.05 4.39 -10.33
C PHE A 9 1.02 3.54 -9.66
N LEU A 10 0.54 2.51 -8.97
CA LEU A 10 1.34 1.44 -8.39
C LEU A 10 1.15 0.17 -9.20
N THR A 11 2.16 -0.66 -9.24
CA THR A 11 2.04 -2.04 -9.67
C THR A 11 2.65 -2.97 -8.61
N PRO A 12 2.17 -4.20 -8.44
CA PRO A 12 2.81 -5.16 -7.56
C PRO A 12 4.27 -5.39 -7.95
N MET A 13 5.12 -5.61 -6.95
CA MET A 13 6.51 -6.03 -7.15
C MET A 13 6.55 -7.32 -8.00
N PRO A 14 7.45 -7.44 -8.99
CA PRO A 14 7.64 -8.68 -9.73
C PRO A 14 7.90 -9.85 -8.79
N ARG A 15 7.34 -11.03 -9.10
CA ARG A 15 7.56 -12.23 -8.27
C ARG A 15 8.90 -12.88 -8.60
N LEU A 16 9.56 -13.42 -7.58
CA LEU A 16 10.67 -14.33 -7.81
C LEU A 16 10.15 -15.64 -8.40
N GLY A 17 10.77 -16.15 -9.47
CA GLY A 17 10.40 -17.42 -10.07
C GLY A 17 10.79 -18.59 -9.16
N SER A 18 9.97 -19.64 -9.15
CA SER A 18 10.28 -20.88 -8.48
C SER A 18 11.20 -21.73 -9.39
N GLY A 19 12.48 -21.43 -9.48
CA GLY A 19 13.37 -22.30 -10.24
C GLY A 19 14.45 -21.66 -11.10
N ALA A 20 14.81 -20.44 -10.86
CA ALA A 20 15.96 -19.86 -11.52
C ALA A 20 17.26 -20.35 -10.87
N GLY A 21 18.17 -20.79 -11.72
CA GLY A 21 19.52 -21.14 -11.32
C GLY A 21 20.32 -19.92 -10.84
N PRO A 22 21.56 -20.13 -10.33
CA PRO A 22 22.37 -19.05 -9.76
C PRO A 22 22.59 -17.91 -10.77
N GLY A 23 22.24 -16.68 -10.38
CA GLY A 23 22.51 -15.44 -11.12
C GLY A 23 21.43 -14.98 -12.13
N GLY A 24 20.46 -15.84 -12.53
CA GLY A 24 19.45 -15.49 -13.55
C GLY A 24 18.34 -14.56 -13.07
N ASP A 25 17.92 -14.69 -11.83
CA ASP A 25 16.76 -13.95 -11.30
C ASP A 25 17.05 -12.48 -11.02
N ALA A 26 18.21 -12.14 -10.49
CA ALA A 26 18.54 -10.76 -10.13
C ALA A 26 18.56 -9.82 -11.34
N ALA A 27 19.21 -10.23 -12.44
CA ALA A 27 19.27 -9.41 -13.66
C ALA A 27 17.90 -9.25 -14.32
N ARG A 28 17.12 -10.35 -14.40
CA ARG A 28 15.76 -10.32 -14.93
C ARG A 28 14.83 -9.45 -14.07
N TRP A 29 14.95 -9.58 -12.77
CA TRP A 29 14.13 -8.81 -11.82
C TRP A 29 14.46 -7.32 -11.90
N ALA A 30 15.74 -6.96 -11.96
CA ALA A 30 16.18 -5.59 -12.17
C ALA A 30 15.72 -5.02 -13.53
N ALA A 31 15.72 -5.83 -14.59
CA ALA A 31 15.20 -5.42 -15.90
C ALA A 31 13.71 -5.15 -15.87
N GLU A 32 12.92 -6.00 -15.18
CA GLU A 32 11.47 -5.79 -15.03
C GLU A 32 11.16 -4.54 -14.20
N LEU A 33 11.91 -4.27 -13.13
CA LEU A 33 11.78 -3.04 -12.35
C LEU A 33 12.07 -1.79 -13.18
N ARG A 34 13.11 -1.81 -14.02
CA ARG A 34 13.41 -0.70 -14.95
C ARG A 34 12.31 -0.54 -15.99
N ARG A 35 11.76 -1.64 -16.50
CA ARG A 35 10.61 -1.59 -17.40
C ARG A 35 9.39 -0.92 -16.74
N ILE A 36 9.09 -1.24 -15.47
CA ILE A 36 8.03 -0.57 -14.70
C ILE A 36 8.31 0.94 -14.61
N GLU A 37 9.56 1.32 -14.33
CA GLU A 37 9.99 2.71 -14.29
C GLU A 37 9.78 3.43 -15.63
N ASP A 38 10.17 2.81 -16.74
CA ASP A 38 10.09 3.37 -18.09
C ASP A 38 8.63 3.49 -18.60
N LEU A 39 7.74 2.63 -18.12
CA LEU A 39 6.30 2.71 -18.39
C LEU A 39 5.59 3.82 -17.59
N GLY A 40 6.30 4.57 -16.74
CA GLY A 40 5.77 5.73 -16.02
C GLY A 40 5.00 5.42 -14.75
N PHE A 41 5.13 4.21 -14.20
CA PHE A 41 4.56 3.91 -12.88
C PHE A 41 5.25 4.75 -11.81
N HIS A 42 4.45 5.28 -10.88
CA HIS A 42 4.96 6.07 -9.77
C HIS A 42 5.73 5.23 -8.75
N ALA A 43 5.25 4.02 -8.48
CA ALA A 43 5.89 3.13 -7.51
C ALA A 43 5.61 1.65 -7.79
N VAL A 44 6.47 0.79 -7.24
CA VAL A 44 6.14 -0.62 -7.03
C VAL A 44 5.67 -0.85 -5.61
N ALA A 45 4.66 -1.72 -5.46
CA ALA A 45 4.10 -2.10 -4.18
C ALA A 45 4.64 -3.45 -3.74
N VAL A 46 5.20 -3.53 -2.54
CA VAL A 46 5.63 -4.79 -1.93
C VAL A 46 4.73 -5.13 -0.75
N SER A 47 4.22 -6.36 -0.72
CA SER A 47 3.43 -6.88 0.41
C SER A 47 4.28 -7.79 1.27
N GLU A 48 3.99 -7.84 2.57
CA GLU A 48 4.70 -8.69 3.51
C GLU A 48 3.81 -9.83 3.99
N HIS A 49 4.25 -11.06 3.68
CA HIS A 49 3.66 -12.30 4.19
C HIS A 49 4.73 -13.38 4.32
N TYR A 50 4.52 -14.31 5.25
CA TYR A 50 5.42 -15.42 5.54
C TYR A 50 4.77 -16.79 5.32
N SER A 51 3.56 -16.80 4.75
CA SER A 51 2.78 -18.01 4.47
C SER A 51 2.19 -17.95 3.05
N ARG A 52 1.48 -19.00 2.65
CA ARG A 52 0.71 -19.06 1.39
C ARG A 52 1.52 -18.76 0.11
N GLY A 53 2.80 -19.19 0.08
CA GLY A 53 3.64 -19.08 -1.13
C GLY A 53 4.20 -17.69 -1.42
N TRP A 54 4.25 -16.81 -0.44
CA TRP A 54 5.03 -15.58 -0.56
C TRP A 54 6.52 -15.88 -0.48
N THR A 55 7.28 -15.40 -1.46
CA THR A 55 8.66 -15.81 -1.69
C THR A 55 9.71 -14.76 -1.35
N MET A 56 9.28 -13.54 -1.00
CA MET A 56 10.20 -12.43 -0.80
C MET A 56 10.05 -11.82 0.59
N ASP A 57 11.20 -11.52 1.20
CA ASP A 57 11.24 -10.55 2.30
C ASP A 57 11.02 -9.13 1.75
N ALA A 58 10.07 -8.42 2.36
CA ALA A 58 9.61 -7.14 1.84
C ALA A 58 10.69 -6.04 1.87
N LEU A 59 11.49 -5.95 2.93
CA LEU A 59 12.52 -4.91 3.07
C LEU A 59 13.72 -5.20 2.17
N THR A 60 14.12 -6.46 2.04
CA THR A 60 15.20 -6.86 1.13
C THR A 60 14.81 -6.60 -0.33
N ALA A 61 13.58 -6.97 -0.73
CA ALA A 61 13.06 -6.70 -2.07
C ALA A 61 12.95 -5.19 -2.35
N MET A 62 12.50 -4.41 -1.37
CA MET A 62 12.45 -2.95 -1.46
C MET A 62 13.83 -2.35 -1.73
N ASN A 63 14.85 -2.74 -0.96
CA ASN A 63 16.20 -2.20 -1.12
C ASN A 63 16.81 -2.59 -2.46
N PHE A 64 16.60 -3.81 -2.93
CA PHE A 64 17.05 -4.23 -4.25
C PHE A 64 16.37 -3.42 -5.37
N ALA A 65 15.06 -3.19 -5.27
CA ALA A 65 14.32 -2.40 -6.25
C ALA A 65 14.82 -0.94 -6.30
N LEU A 66 15.03 -0.31 -5.15
CA LEU A 66 15.58 1.03 -5.06
C LEU A 66 16.99 1.13 -5.66
N ALA A 67 17.84 0.11 -5.44
CA ALA A 67 19.19 0.07 -6.01
C ALA A 67 19.20 -0.22 -7.52
N SER A 68 18.16 -0.86 -8.05
CA SER A 68 18.08 -1.28 -9.47
C SER A 68 17.44 -0.25 -10.38
N THR A 69 16.86 0.83 -9.82
CA THR A 69 16.09 1.88 -10.51
C THR A 69 16.59 3.27 -10.13
N THR A 70 16.18 4.30 -10.87
CA THR A 70 16.65 5.68 -10.66
C THR A 70 15.54 6.66 -10.29
N ARG A 71 14.31 6.41 -10.71
CA ARG A 71 13.14 7.28 -10.49
C ARG A 71 12.03 6.56 -9.73
N LEU A 72 11.91 5.25 -9.91
CA LEU A 72 10.84 4.43 -9.36
C LEU A 72 10.86 4.47 -7.83
N ARG A 73 9.74 4.78 -7.22
CA ARG A 73 9.57 4.70 -5.78
C ARG A 73 9.21 3.27 -5.35
N VAL A 74 9.48 2.96 -4.10
CA VAL A 74 9.02 1.68 -3.52
C VAL A 74 8.15 1.96 -2.30
N MET A 75 6.96 1.35 -2.29
CA MET A 75 5.98 1.51 -1.23
C MET A 75 5.55 0.14 -0.72
N PRO A 76 5.86 -0.22 0.52
CA PRO A 76 5.21 -1.36 1.15
C PRO A 76 3.68 -1.17 1.18
N LEU A 77 2.94 -2.20 0.80
CA LEU A 77 1.47 -2.19 0.78
C LEU A 77 0.92 -3.53 1.28
N VAL A 78 1.08 -3.79 2.56
CA VAL A 78 1.74 -3.05 3.65
C VAL A 78 2.61 -3.99 4.46
N LEU A 79 3.57 -3.42 5.23
CA LEU A 79 4.31 -4.17 6.25
C LEU A 79 3.40 -4.48 7.44
N ASN A 80 3.62 -5.62 8.08
CA ASN A 80 2.91 -6.00 9.29
C ASN A 80 3.64 -5.46 10.54
N ASN A 81 3.05 -4.46 11.17
CA ASN A 81 3.63 -3.81 12.35
C ASN A 81 4.07 -4.77 13.45
N ASP A 82 3.28 -5.82 13.70
CA ASP A 82 3.58 -6.77 14.80
C ASP A 82 4.85 -7.59 14.56
N LEU A 83 5.35 -7.63 13.34
CA LEU A 83 6.57 -8.38 12.97
C LEU A 83 7.84 -7.48 12.98
N HIS A 84 7.70 -6.19 13.31
CA HIS A 84 8.78 -5.23 13.32
C HIS A 84 8.84 -4.44 14.62
N HIS A 85 10.05 -4.20 15.12
CA HIS A 85 10.24 -3.15 16.11
C HIS A 85 10.24 -1.78 15.40
N PRO A 86 9.38 -0.80 15.79
CA PRO A 86 9.18 0.43 15.02
C PRO A 86 10.45 1.29 14.84
N ALA A 87 11.34 1.31 15.81
CA ALA A 87 12.60 2.04 15.70
C ALA A 87 13.57 1.38 14.71
N ILE A 88 13.61 0.04 14.66
CA ILE A 88 14.43 -0.69 13.69
C ILE A 88 13.89 -0.48 12.27
N LEU A 89 12.56 -0.57 12.11
CA LEU A 89 11.91 -0.31 10.84
C LEU A 89 12.14 1.15 10.38
N ALA A 90 11.96 2.12 11.25
CA ALA A 90 12.20 3.53 10.93
C ALA A 90 13.64 3.77 10.44
N LYS A 91 14.62 3.17 11.12
CA LYS A 91 16.03 3.25 10.71
C LYS A 91 16.28 2.61 9.36
N ALA A 92 15.67 1.44 9.09
CA ALA A 92 15.81 0.76 7.80
C ALA A 92 15.23 1.61 6.66
N ILE A 93 14.03 2.17 6.83
CA ILE A 93 13.39 3.05 5.84
C ILE A 93 14.17 4.34 5.63
N ALA A 94 14.65 4.98 6.71
CA ALA A 94 15.48 6.19 6.61
C ALA A 94 16.78 5.92 5.85
N THR A 95 17.41 4.76 6.09
CA THR A 95 18.60 4.33 5.35
C THR A 95 18.30 4.11 3.88
N ALA A 96 17.20 3.41 3.56
CA ALA A 96 16.75 3.19 2.18
C ALA A 96 16.43 4.52 1.48
N ASP A 97 15.87 5.48 2.21
CA ASP A 97 15.58 6.82 1.71
C ASP A 97 16.85 7.58 1.31
N VAL A 98 17.83 7.61 2.19
CA VAL A 98 19.13 8.25 1.91
C VAL A 98 19.82 7.59 0.72
N LEU A 99 19.94 6.25 0.72
CA LEU A 99 20.64 5.51 -0.35
C LEU A 99 19.94 5.59 -1.70
N SER A 100 18.64 5.79 -1.72
CA SER A 100 17.86 5.92 -2.95
C SER A 100 17.67 7.37 -3.44
N GLY A 101 18.15 8.37 -2.69
CA GLY A 101 17.91 9.77 -3.02
C GLY A 101 16.44 10.18 -2.87
N GLY A 102 15.75 9.67 -1.84
CA GLY A 102 14.40 10.10 -1.50
C GLY A 102 13.27 9.33 -2.21
N ARG A 103 13.46 8.03 -2.49
CA ARG A 103 12.44 7.22 -3.19
C ARG A 103 11.76 6.17 -2.32
N ALA A 104 12.15 6.05 -1.04
CA ALA A 104 11.52 5.15 -0.09
C ALA A 104 10.20 5.72 0.46
N ALA A 105 9.26 4.85 0.77
CA ALA A 105 8.06 5.14 1.55
C ALA A 105 7.88 4.08 2.63
N VAL A 106 7.09 4.37 3.66
CA VAL A 106 6.67 3.37 4.64
C VAL A 106 5.17 3.15 4.53
N GLY A 107 4.77 1.92 4.22
CA GLY A 107 3.38 1.51 4.27
C GLY A 107 3.20 0.44 5.34
N ILE A 108 2.31 0.68 6.28
CA ILE A 108 2.20 -0.14 7.49
C ILE A 108 0.74 -0.47 7.82
N GLY A 109 0.51 -1.67 8.34
CA GLY A 109 -0.79 -2.17 8.77
C GLY A 109 -0.70 -2.96 10.07
N ALA A 110 -1.85 -3.25 10.67
CA ALA A 110 -1.93 -3.94 11.96
C ALA A 110 -1.79 -5.48 11.85
N GLY A 111 -1.47 -6.01 10.69
CA GLY A 111 -1.50 -7.46 10.45
C GLY A 111 -2.92 -8.04 10.44
N TRP A 112 -3.19 -9.04 9.59
CA TRP A 112 -4.51 -9.64 9.48
C TRP A 112 -4.48 -11.16 9.31
N LEU A 113 -3.42 -11.69 8.70
CA LEU A 113 -3.32 -13.10 8.32
C LEU A 113 -2.75 -13.93 9.49
N ALA A 114 -3.61 -14.65 10.19
CA ALA A 114 -3.21 -15.47 11.33
C ALA A 114 -2.18 -16.56 10.96
N ASP A 115 -2.19 -17.02 9.70
CA ASP A 115 -1.24 -18.01 9.21
C ASP A 115 0.22 -17.53 9.26
N ASP A 116 0.47 -16.25 9.02
CA ASP A 116 1.82 -15.67 9.11
C ASP A 116 2.35 -15.73 10.54
N TYR A 117 1.51 -15.36 11.52
CA TYR A 117 1.88 -15.42 12.94
C TYR A 117 2.13 -16.86 13.38
N ARG A 118 1.27 -17.80 12.99
CA ARG A 118 1.46 -19.23 13.30
C ARG A 118 2.75 -19.76 12.69
N ALA A 119 3.05 -19.42 11.44
CA ALA A 119 4.26 -19.87 10.75
C ALA A 119 5.55 -19.37 11.42
N LEU A 120 5.50 -18.17 11.99
CA LEU A 120 6.62 -17.53 12.68
C LEU A 120 6.68 -17.85 14.17
N GLY A 121 5.70 -18.58 14.74
CA GLY A 121 5.60 -18.79 16.19
C GLY A 121 5.31 -17.50 16.97
N ALA A 122 4.70 -16.50 16.33
CA ALA A 122 4.38 -15.22 16.94
C ALA A 122 2.93 -15.17 17.45
N ASP A 123 2.69 -14.41 18.52
CA ASP A 123 1.36 -14.26 19.11
C ASP A 123 0.42 -13.44 18.21
N TYR A 124 -0.69 -14.03 17.80
CA TYR A 124 -1.76 -13.33 17.10
C TYR A 124 -2.72 -12.67 18.08
N ALA A 125 -2.34 -11.50 18.59
CA ALA A 125 -3.14 -10.73 19.53
C ALA A 125 -4.49 -10.29 18.92
N ALA A 126 -5.46 -9.92 19.78
CA ALA A 126 -6.73 -9.37 19.32
C ALA A 126 -6.54 -8.08 18.49
N ALA A 127 -7.37 -7.85 17.47
CA ALA A 127 -7.24 -6.72 16.57
C ALA A 127 -7.14 -5.34 17.28
N PRO A 128 -7.87 -5.05 18.37
CA PRO A 128 -7.66 -3.80 19.12
C PRO A 128 -6.24 -3.61 19.63
N VAL A 129 -5.61 -4.66 20.16
CA VAL A 129 -4.23 -4.62 20.66
C VAL A 129 -3.23 -4.36 19.53
N ARG A 130 -3.39 -5.05 18.39
CA ARG A 130 -2.54 -4.84 17.23
C ARG A 130 -2.65 -3.41 16.66
N ILE A 131 -3.86 -2.83 16.69
CA ILE A 131 -4.07 -1.43 16.27
C ILE A 131 -3.47 -0.46 17.29
N ASP A 132 -3.50 -0.75 18.58
CA ASP A 132 -2.84 0.08 19.60
C ASP A 132 -1.32 0.06 19.41
N ARG A 133 -0.72 -1.12 19.17
CA ARG A 133 0.71 -1.24 18.81
C ARG A 133 1.05 -0.42 17.56
N LEU A 134 0.27 -0.54 16.50
CA LEU A 134 0.46 0.22 15.26
C LEU A 134 0.36 1.74 15.50
N THR A 135 -0.54 2.17 16.37
CA THR A 135 -0.69 3.59 16.72
C THR A 135 0.58 4.13 17.37
N GLU A 136 1.11 3.45 18.37
CA GLU A 136 2.37 3.84 19.02
C GLU A 136 3.56 3.74 18.04
N ALA A 137 3.62 2.68 17.25
CA ALA A 137 4.66 2.49 16.24
C ALA A 137 4.69 3.63 15.20
N SER A 138 3.51 4.05 14.73
CA SER A 138 3.42 5.16 13.77
C SER A 138 3.93 6.48 14.35
N GLN A 139 3.71 6.74 15.63
CA GLN A 139 4.25 7.90 16.33
C GLN A 139 5.79 7.82 16.44
N ILE A 140 6.32 6.66 16.79
CA ILE A 140 7.77 6.42 16.87
C ILE A 140 8.42 6.62 15.49
N ILE A 141 7.87 6.02 14.44
CA ILE A 141 8.39 6.11 13.07
C ILE A 141 8.40 7.57 12.58
N THR A 142 7.29 8.28 12.75
CA THR A 142 7.20 9.68 12.32
C THR A 142 8.13 10.60 13.11
N THR A 143 8.30 10.35 14.42
CA THR A 143 9.26 11.09 15.25
C THR A 143 10.70 10.80 14.84
N PHE A 144 11.03 9.53 14.57
CA PHE A 144 12.38 9.15 14.10
C PHE A 144 12.76 9.90 12.82
N PHE A 145 11.83 10.04 11.86
CA PHE A 145 12.09 10.73 10.60
C PHE A 145 12.38 12.24 10.75
N THR A 146 12.13 12.83 11.92
CA THR A 146 12.52 14.22 12.19
C THR A 146 14.02 14.40 12.38
N GLY A 147 14.78 13.31 12.60
CA GLY A 147 16.21 13.34 12.91
C GLY A 147 16.52 13.80 14.35
N ARG A 148 15.51 13.99 15.19
CA ARG A 148 15.69 14.33 16.62
C ARG A 148 15.69 13.07 17.47
N PRO A 149 16.43 13.02 18.61
CA PRO A 149 16.40 11.89 19.53
C PRO A 149 14.96 11.50 19.89
N VAL A 150 14.68 10.20 19.92
CA VAL A 150 13.34 9.66 20.20
C VAL A 150 13.31 9.11 21.61
N THR A 151 12.53 9.75 22.47
CA THR A 151 12.10 9.21 23.76
C THR A 151 10.59 8.95 23.68
N PHE A 152 10.16 7.75 24.01
CA PHE A 152 8.77 7.33 23.92
C PHE A 152 8.40 6.40 25.08
N GLY A 153 7.33 6.70 25.78
CA GLY A 153 6.82 5.91 26.89
C GLY A 153 5.36 5.50 26.62
N GLY A 154 5.15 4.43 25.84
CA GLY A 154 3.84 3.87 25.55
C GLY A 154 3.52 2.63 26.37
N ARG A 155 2.37 2.04 26.07
CA ARG A 155 1.95 0.75 26.63
C ARG A 155 2.72 -0.42 26.02
N HIS A 156 3.06 -0.32 24.74
CA HIS A 156 3.64 -1.40 23.96
C HIS A 156 5.11 -1.19 23.63
N TYR A 157 5.54 0.07 23.52
CA TYR A 157 6.94 0.40 23.21
C TYR A 157 7.50 1.41 24.19
N ARG A 158 8.80 1.28 24.49
CA ARG A 158 9.56 2.23 25.30
C ARG A 158 10.89 2.50 24.64
N LEU A 159 11.24 3.76 24.47
CA LEU A 159 12.50 4.23 23.91
C LEU A 159 13.05 5.34 24.81
N ASP A 160 14.36 5.35 25.01
CA ASP A 160 15.04 6.34 25.85
C ASP A 160 16.20 6.94 25.06
N GLY A 161 16.02 8.16 24.56
CA GLY A 161 17.05 8.95 23.89
C GLY A 161 17.61 8.30 22.60
N LEU A 162 16.84 7.46 21.89
CA LEU A 162 17.31 6.81 20.66
C LEU A 162 17.73 7.86 19.63
N GLU A 163 18.98 7.81 19.18
CA GLU A 163 19.45 8.65 18.08
C GLU A 163 18.75 8.29 16.77
N ALA A 164 18.07 9.27 16.19
CA ALA A 164 17.30 9.09 14.94
C ALA A 164 18.17 9.32 13.69
N LEU A 165 19.12 8.44 13.49
CA LEU A 165 20.07 8.49 12.36
C LEU A 165 19.98 7.22 11.51
N PRO A 166 20.13 7.37 10.15
CA PRO A 166 20.30 8.63 9.43
C PRO A 166 18.98 9.44 9.39
N ARG A 167 19.07 10.76 9.24
CA ARG A 167 17.91 11.56 8.91
C ARG A 167 17.55 11.30 7.43
N PRO A 168 16.29 11.05 7.10
CA PRO A 168 15.84 10.94 5.72
C PRO A 168 16.17 12.19 4.88
N VAL A 169 16.33 12.01 3.56
CA VAL A 169 16.56 13.14 2.63
C VAL A 169 15.26 13.76 2.14
N GLN A 170 14.14 13.03 2.21
CA GLN A 170 12.83 13.59 1.85
C GLN A 170 12.39 14.65 2.88
N ASP A 171 11.84 15.75 2.38
CA ASP A 171 11.25 16.81 3.18
C ASP A 171 9.71 16.83 2.98
N PRO A 172 8.91 16.81 4.04
CA PRO A 172 9.33 16.78 5.47
C PRO A 172 9.83 15.41 5.92
N ARG A 173 9.55 14.30 5.22
CA ARG A 173 9.94 12.93 5.54
C ARG A 173 9.48 11.94 4.47
N PRO A 174 9.93 10.66 4.49
CA PRO A 174 9.32 9.59 3.69
C PRO A 174 7.80 9.52 3.91
N PRO A 175 6.99 9.39 2.83
CA PRO A 175 5.54 9.29 2.98
C PRO A 175 5.14 8.09 3.82
N VAL A 176 4.18 8.29 4.72
CA VAL A 176 3.60 7.25 5.57
C VAL A 176 2.23 6.87 5.02
N LEU A 177 2.10 5.60 4.61
CA LEU A 177 0.82 4.99 4.27
C LEU A 177 0.35 4.12 5.44
N VAL A 178 -0.88 4.31 5.86
CA VAL A 178 -1.58 3.39 6.78
C VAL A 178 -2.69 2.69 6.02
N GLY A 179 -2.59 1.35 5.94
CA GLY A 179 -3.54 0.52 5.21
C GLY A 179 -4.54 -0.20 6.12
N GLY A 180 -5.81 -0.18 5.73
CA GLY A 180 -6.85 -0.93 6.44
C GLY A 180 -8.27 -0.69 5.96
N GLY A 181 -9.22 -1.50 6.47
CA GLY A 181 -10.63 -1.42 6.07
C GLY A 181 -11.60 -1.26 7.24
N GLY A 182 -11.11 -1.34 8.47
CA GLY A 182 -11.94 -1.16 9.67
C GLY A 182 -11.96 0.29 10.19
N PRO A 183 -13.01 0.72 10.92
CA PRO A 183 -13.17 2.12 11.32
C PRO A 183 -11.98 2.68 12.11
N ARG A 184 -11.40 1.92 13.05
CA ARG A 184 -10.23 2.36 13.83
C ARG A 184 -8.99 2.55 12.96
N MET A 185 -8.77 1.66 11.98
CA MET A 185 -7.65 1.79 11.04
C MET A 185 -7.81 3.00 10.13
N LEU A 186 -9.03 3.24 9.64
CA LEU A 186 -9.34 4.40 8.81
C LEU A 186 -9.21 5.72 9.60
N ALA A 187 -9.63 5.72 10.87
CA ALA A 187 -9.43 6.86 11.76
C ALA A 187 -7.93 7.12 12.02
N LEU A 188 -7.14 6.07 12.25
CA LEU A 188 -5.70 6.18 12.41
C LEU A 188 -5.06 6.74 11.13
N ALA A 189 -5.41 6.21 9.95
CA ALA A 189 -4.92 6.71 8.68
C ALA A 189 -5.23 8.21 8.49
N GLY A 190 -6.45 8.64 8.76
CA GLY A 190 -6.83 10.06 8.68
C GLY A 190 -6.06 10.94 9.65
N SER A 191 -5.81 10.47 10.87
CA SER A 191 -5.19 11.30 11.92
C SER A 191 -3.69 11.51 11.76
N LEU A 192 -2.96 10.65 11.02
CA LEU A 192 -1.49 10.74 10.97
C LEU A 192 -0.84 10.41 9.61
N ALA A 193 -1.52 9.66 8.73
CA ALA A 193 -0.90 9.24 7.48
C ALA A 193 -0.87 10.34 6.41
N ASP A 194 0.03 10.22 5.45
CA ASP A 194 0.06 11.04 4.23
C ASP A 194 -0.78 10.38 3.13
N ILE A 195 -0.90 9.04 3.22
CA ILE A 195 -1.66 8.23 2.29
C ILE A 195 -2.52 7.24 3.09
N ALA A 196 -3.82 7.25 2.88
CA ALA A 196 -4.74 6.28 3.45
C ALA A 196 -4.98 5.14 2.46
N GLY A 197 -4.49 3.94 2.77
CA GLY A 197 -4.79 2.72 2.01
C GLY A 197 -6.18 2.20 2.39
N VAL A 198 -7.17 2.46 1.54
CA VAL A 198 -8.56 2.04 1.77
C VAL A 198 -8.77 0.64 1.20
N HIS A 199 -8.94 -0.34 2.08
CA HIS A 199 -9.03 -1.75 1.71
C HIS A 199 -10.33 -2.42 2.19
N ALA A 200 -10.52 -3.69 1.79
CA ALA A 200 -11.48 -4.57 2.43
C ALA A 200 -11.13 -4.76 3.92
N ARG A 201 -12.14 -4.96 4.76
CA ARG A 201 -11.91 -5.42 6.14
C ARG A 201 -11.73 -6.94 6.13
N LEU A 202 -10.50 -7.38 6.16
CA LEU A 202 -10.16 -8.80 6.15
C LEU A 202 -10.32 -9.42 7.55
N GLY A 203 -10.80 -10.66 7.58
CA GLY A 203 -10.78 -11.52 8.77
C GLY A 203 -9.48 -12.34 8.88
N PRO A 204 -9.26 -13.09 9.95
CA PRO A 204 -8.06 -13.90 10.16
C PRO A 204 -7.78 -14.92 9.05
N GLY A 205 -8.82 -15.42 8.40
CA GLY A 205 -8.74 -16.37 7.27
C GLY A 205 -8.60 -15.74 5.90
N GLY A 206 -8.76 -14.43 5.79
CA GLY A 206 -8.65 -13.70 4.53
C GLY A 206 -9.94 -13.02 4.07
N PHE A 207 -10.19 -13.09 2.78
CA PHE A 207 -11.33 -12.46 2.14
C PHE A 207 -12.58 -13.33 2.25
N ASP A 208 -13.69 -12.72 2.65
CA ASP A 208 -15.00 -13.34 2.79
C ASP A 208 -16.11 -12.44 2.21
N ALA A 209 -17.35 -12.89 2.24
CA ALA A 209 -18.53 -12.15 1.77
C ALA A 209 -18.70 -10.79 2.46
N ARG A 210 -18.28 -10.65 3.73
CA ARG A 210 -18.31 -9.37 4.46
C ARG A 210 -17.26 -8.42 3.94
N ALA A 211 -16.05 -8.92 3.67
CA ALA A 211 -14.97 -8.15 3.08
C ALA A 211 -15.40 -7.60 1.70
N ALA A 212 -16.03 -8.44 0.89
CA ALA A 212 -16.54 -8.08 -0.43
C ALA A 212 -17.63 -6.99 -0.38
N LYS A 213 -18.65 -7.14 0.48
CA LYS A 213 -19.66 -6.09 0.70
C LYS A 213 -19.03 -4.75 1.10
N GLY A 214 -17.88 -4.80 1.77
CA GLY A 214 -17.09 -3.64 2.16
C GLY A 214 -16.40 -2.92 0.99
N LEU A 215 -16.48 -3.44 -0.23
CA LEU A 215 -15.87 -2.88 -1.44
C LEU A 215 -16.89 -2.26 -2.40
N SER A 216 -18.20 -2.31 -2.11
CA SER A 216 -19.20 -1.57 -2.88
C SER A 216 -18.93 -0.07 -2.83
N ARG A 217 -19.33 0.69 -3.89
CA ARG A 217 -19.18 2.15 -3.97
C ARG A 217 -19.60 2.86 -2.69
N ALA A 218 -20.81 2.55 -2.18
CA ALA A 218 -21.31 3.14 -0.96
C ALA A 218 -20.45 2.85 0.28
N SER A 219 -19.88 1.64 0.37
CA SER A 219 -18.94 1.28 1.45
C SER A 219 -17.60 1.98 1.33
N VAL A 220 -17.06 2.09 0.12
CA VAL A 220 -15.80 2.83 -0.15
C VAL A 220 -15.99 4.29 0.19
N ASN A 221 -17.08 4.92 -0.25
CA ASN A 221 -17.38 6.32 0.08
C ASN A 221 -17.46 6.56 1.61
N ARG A 222 -18.18 5.69 2.36
CA ARG A 222 -18.22 5.78 3.83
C ARG A 222 -16.83 5.65 4.47
N LYS A 223 -15.98 4.78 3.95
CA LYS A 223 -14.61 4.63 4.46
C LYS A 223 -13.77 5.87 4.22
N ILE A 224 -13.85 6.46 3.04
CA ILE A 224 -13.14 7.70 2.70
C ILE A 224 -13.65 8.85 3.58
N SER A 225 -14.97 8.94 3.81
CA SER A 225 -15.55 9.93 4.72
C SER A 225 -15.04 9.77 6.16
N LEU A 226 -14.84 8.54 6.65
CA LEU A 226 -14.23 8.31 7.97
C LEU A 226 -12.78 8.80 8.03
N VAL A 227 -11.99 8.58 6.97
CA VAL A 227 -10.61 9.09 6.86
C VAL A 227 -10.61 10.62 6.90
N ALA A 228 -11.45 11.26 6.08
CA ALA A 228 -11.56 12.73 6.02
C ALA A 228 -12.00 13.35 7.37
N ALA A 229 -13.00 12.75 8.02
CA ALA A 229 -13.45 13.20 9.34
C ALA A 229 -12.35 13.09 10.41
N ALA A 230 -11.56 12.02 10.38
CA ALA A 230 -10.46 11.83 11.31
C ALA A 230 -9.32 12.83 11.05
N ALA A 231 -9.01 13.13 9.80
CA ALA A 231 -8.03 14.16 9.43
C ALA A 231 -8.48 15.55 9.91
N SER A 232 -9.72 15.91 9.66
CA SER A 232 -10.33 17.17 10.13
C SER A 232 -10.26 17.29 11.66
N LYS A 233 -10.65 16.22 12.39
CA LYS A 233 -10.55 16.19 13.85
C LYS A 233 -9.12 16.35 14.37
N ALA A 234 -8.14 15.87 13.61
CA ALA A 234 -6.72 16.01 13.93
C ALA A 234 -6.11 17.36 13.47
N GLY A 235 -6.91 18.26 12.89
CA GLY A 235 -6.43 19.55 12.37
C GLY A 235 -5.49 19.42 11.17
N ARG A 236 -5.63 18.34 10.37
CA ARG A 236 -4.72 18.03 9.25
C ARG A 236 -5.47 18.04 7.91
N PRO A 237 -4.77 18.32 6.81
CA PRO A 237 -5.30 18.03 5.47
C PRO A 237 -5.65 16.55 5.34
N ALA A 238 -6.68 16.24 4.56
CA ALA A 238 -7.04 14.86 4.25
C ALA A 238 -5.86 14.17 3.51
N PRO A 239 -5.50 12.94 3.88
CA PRO A 239 -4.45 12.19 3.19
C PRO A 239 -4.89 11.83 1.76
N ALA A 240 -3.92 11.59 0.88
CA ALA A 240 -4.20 10.99 -0.43
C ALA A 240 -4.86 9.62 -0.24
N ILE A 241 -5.83 9.29 -1.07
CA ILE A 241 -6.52 7.99 -1.01
C ILE A 241 -5.86 7.01 -1.97
N GLN A 242 -5.27 5.96 -1.41
CA GLN A 242 -4.79 4.81 -2.16
C GLN A 242 -5.88 3.73 -2.19
N PHE A 243 -6.12 3.18 -3.37
CA PHE A 243 -7.06 2.09 -3.57
C PHE A 243 -6.48 1.00 -4.48
N THR A 244 -6.77 -0.25 -4.18
CA THR A 244 -6.43 -1.40 -5.03
C THR A 244 -7.67 -1.81 -5.79
N CYS A 245 -7.57 -1.82 -7.11
CA CYS A 245 -8.59 -2.39 -7.97
C CYS A 245 -8.44 -3.91 -8.01
N TYR A 246 -9.48 -4.64 -7.65
CA TYR A 246 -9.41 -6.09 -7.47
C TYR A 246 -9.80 -6.86 -8.74
N ASP A 247 -10.52 -6.21 -9.65
CA ASP A 247 -11.00 -6.79 -10.89
C ASP A 247 -10.72 -5.84 -12.05
N VAL A 248 -9.64 -6.12 -12.79
CA VAL A 248 -9.18 -5.27 -13.89
C VAL A 248 -9.16 -6.07 -15.19
N ASN A 249 -9.97 -5.64 -16.15
CA ASN A 249 -10.02 -6.17 -17.52
C ASN A 249 -9.98 -5.00 -18.51
N VAL A 250 -8.87 -4.84 -19.20
CA VAL A 250 -8.65 -3.75 -20.15
C VAL A 250 -8.64 -4.31 -21.56
N ALA A 251 -9.54 -3.84 -22.43
CA ALA A 251 -9.66 -4.25 -23.81
C ALA A 251 -9.73 -5.80 -24.00
N GLY A 252 -10.45 -6.48 -23.10
CA GLY A 252 -10.58 -7.95 -23.10
C GLY A 252 -9.42 -8.70 -22.44
N VAL A 253 -8.36 -8.00 -22.05
CA VAL A 253 -7.21 -8.61 -21.34
C VAL A 253 -7.44 -8.58 -19.83
N GLN A 254 -7.49 -9.76 -19.21
CA GLN A 254 -7.54 -9.86 -17.74
C GLN A 254 -6.18 -9.48 -17.16
N VAL A 255 -6.15 -8.39 -16.41
CA VAL A 255 -4.90 -7.84 -15.88
C VAL A 255 -4.45 -8.59 -14.64
N THR A 256 -5.32 -8.89 -13.75
CA THR A 256 -5.10 -9.88 -12.67
C THR A 256 -6.35 -10.06 -11.85
N PRO A 257 -6.77 -11.25 -11.53
CA PRO A 257 -7.32 -11.45 -10.20
C PRO A 257 -6.14 -11.39 -9.23
N ILE A 258 -6.10 -10.39 -8.36
CA ILE A 258 -5.13 -10.36 -7.26
C ILE A 258 -5.28 -11.64 -6.43
N ARG A 259 -6.44 -12.30 -6.51
CA ARG A 259 -6.68 -13.69 -6.09
C ARG A 259 -7.91 -14.28 -6.79
N PRO A 260 -7.92 -15.57 -7.15
CA PRO A 260 -9.09 -16.27 -7.69
C PRO A 260 -10.35 -16.12 -6.82
N LEU A 261 -10.20 -16.06 -5.49
CA LEU A 261 -11.30 -15.88 -4.53
C LEU A 261 -12.07 -14.56 -4.69
N PHE A 262 -11.47 -13.53 -5.30
CA PHE A 262 -12.16 -12.27 -5.56
C PHE A 262 -13.01 -12.34 -6.82
N SER A 263 -12.50 -13.00 -7.88
CA SER A 263 -13.23 -13.14 -9.12
C SER A 263 -14.53 -13.92 -8.91
N ASP A 264 -14.48 -15.06 -8.23
CA ASP A 264 -15.65 -15.88 -7.94
C ASP A 264 -16.75 -15.09 -7.21
N PHE A 265 -16.35 -14.24 -6.25
CA PHE A 265 -17.30 -13.41 -5.52
C PHE A 265 -17.84 -12.24 -6.36
N ILE A 266 -17.00 -11.60 -7.17
CA ILE A 266 -17.42 -10.53 -8.08
C ILE A 266 -18.38 -11.08 -9.13
N ASP A 267 -18.07 -12.25 -9.68
CA ASP A 267 -18.90 -12.92 -10.69
C ASP A 267 -20.24 -13.41 -10.10
N ALA A 268 -20.26 -13.78 -8.83
CA ALA A 268 -21.51 -14.12 -8.12
C ALA A 268 -22.37 -12.89 -7.76
N HIS A 269 -21.79 -11.67 -7.73
CA HIS A 269 -22.50 -10.46 -7.32
C HIS A 269 -22.21 -9.27 -8.27
N PRO A 270 -22.36 -9.43 -9.59
CA PRO A 270 -21.89 -8.43 -10.57
C PRO A 270 -22.53 -7.05 -10.37
N ALA A 271 -23.82 -7.01 -10.01
CA ALA A 271 -24.53 -5.74 -9.76
C ALA A 271 -23.96 -4.93 -8.60
N SER A 272 -23.33 -5.58 -7.62
CA SER A 272 -22.72 -4.89 -6.46
C SER A 272 -21.39 -4.22 -6.81
N PHE A 273 -20.75 -4.64 -7.89
CA PHE A 273 -19.44 -4.19 -8.32
C PHE A 273 -19.45 -3.41 -9.64
N ALA A 274 -20.56 -3.44 -10.41
CA ALA A 274 -20.68 -2.76 -11.70
C ALA A 274 -20.39 -1.26 -11.64
N ASP A 275 -20.67 -0.61 -10.49
CA ASP A 275 -20.39 0.81 -10.22
C ASP A 275 -19.54 0.96 -8.95
N SER A 276 -18.41 0.27 -8.91
CA SER A 276 -17.49 0.31 -7.77
C SER A 276 -16.05 0.54 -8.24
N PRO A 277 -15.25 1.34 -7.53
CA PRO A 277 -13.83 1.50 -7.83
C PRO A 277 -13.02 0.20 -7.69
N THR A 278 -13.65 -0.87 -7.21
CA THR A 278 -13.08 -2.21 -7.11
C THR A 278 -12.92 -2.88 -8.48
N SER A 279 -13.75 -2.50 -9.46
CA SER A 279 -13.78 -3.09 -10.81
C SER A 279 -13.47 -2.02 -11.86
N LEU A 280 -12.52 -2.31 -12.75
CA LEU A 280 -12.12 -1.47 -13.88
C LEU A 280 -12.17 -2.33 -15.14
N ARG A 281 -13.23 -2.16 -15.96
CA ARG A 281 -13.49 -3.00 -17.14
C ARG A 281 -13.84 -2.17 -18.35
N GLY A 282 -13.29 -2.52 -19.51
CA GLY A 282 -13.63 -1.93 -20.79
C GLY A 282 -12.44 -1.52 -21.63
N GLU A 283 -12.70 -0.80 -22.69
CA GLU A 283 -11.68 -0.20 -23.53
C GLU A 283 -10.87 0.84 -22.76
N ILE A 284 -9.65 1.14 -23.20
CA ILE A 284 -8.72 2.06 -22.52
C ILE A 284 -9.40 3.42 -22.23
N GLY A 285 -10.14 3.98 -23.19
CA GLY A 285 -10.87 5.25 -23.01
C GLY A 285 -11.85 5.20 -21.84
N LYS A 286 -12.67 4.14 -21.80
CA LYS A 286 -13.64 3.91 -20.71
C LYS A 286 -12.94 3.76 -19.35
N CYS A 287 -11.83 3.02 -19.30
CA CYS A 287 -11.07 2.86 -18.07
C CYS A 287 -10.49 4.19 -17.56
N VAL A 288 -10.01 5.05 -18.46
CA VAL A 288 -9.54 6.40 -18.14
C VAL A 288 -10.68 7.26 -17.58
N GLU A 289 -11.84 7.29 -18.23
CA GLU A 289 -13.04 8.02 -17.76
C GLU A 289 -13.50 7.55 -16.37
N ASP A 290 -13.51 6.22 -16.14
CA ASP A 290 -13.88 5.67 -14.83
C ASP A 290 -12.91 6.09 -13.73
N LEU A 291 -11.59 6.08 -13.98
CA LEU A 291 -10.59 6.51 -13.01
C LEU A 291 -10.70 8.01 -12.72
N GLN A 292 -10.93 8.85 -13.74
CA GLN A 292 -11.17 10.28 -13.58
C GLN A 292 -12.42 10.51 -12.72
N ARG A 293 -13.52 9.82 -13.03
CA ARG A 293 -14.74 9.86 -12.26
C ARG A 293 -14.52 9.48 -10.78
N TRP A 294 -13.78 8.40 -10.50
CA TRP A 294 -13.48 8.01 -9.12
C TRP A 294 -12.56 8.99 -8.38
N ARG A 295 -11.67 9.67 -9.10
CA ARG A 295 -10.89 10.79 -8.54
C ARG A 295 -11.82 11.94 -8.14
N ASP A 296 -12.70 12.34 -9.05
CA ASP A 296 -13.55 13.52 -8.88
C ASP A 296 -14.65 13.29 -7.83
N GLU A 297 -15.23 12.09 -7.78
CA GLU A 297 -16.33 11.76 -6.86
C GLU A 297 -15.84 11.29 -5.47
N LEU A 298 -14.72 10.56 -5.41
CA LEU A 298 -14.25 9.89 -4.19
C LEU A 298 -12.86 10.35 -3.74
N GLY A 299 -12.17 11.18 -4.51
CA GLY A 299 -10.82 11.61 -4.21
C GLY A 299 -9.75 10.52 -4.35
N ILE A 300 -10.05 9.42 -5.05
CA ILE A 300 -9.08 8.33 -5.22
C ILE A 300 -8.10 8.72 -6.33
N SER A 301 -6.85 8.96 -5.96
CA SER A 301 -5.80 9.39 -6.89
C SER A 301 -4.60 8.44 -6.94
N TYR A 302 -4.51 7.48 -6.02
CA TYR A 302 -3.38 6.58 -5.90
C TYR A 302 -3.83 5.13 -6.15
N TRP A 303 -3.61 4.62 -7.37
CA TRP A 303 -4.19 3.37 -7.84
C TRP A 303 -3.19 2.23 -7.92
N ASN A 304 -3.58 1.07 -7.42
CA ASN A 304 -2.93 -0.21 -7.73
C ASN A 304 -3.87 -1.00 -8.65
N LEU A 305 -3.48 -1.11 -9.93
CA LEU A 305 -4.30 -1.73 -10.99
C LEU A 305 -3.89 -3.18 -11.31
N GLY A 306 -2.89 -3.73 -10.63
CA GLY A 306 -2.42 -5.10 -10.88
C GLY A 306 -1.12 -5.15 -11.68
N GLY A 307 -0.77 -6.33 -12.22
CA GLY A 307 0.57 -6.64 -12.70
C GLY A 307 0.73 -6.93 -14.19
N ASN A 308 -0.33 -6.87 -15.02
CA ASN A 308 -0.16 -6.93 -16.47
C ASN A 308 0.18 -5.55 -17.02
N LEU A 309 1.49 -5.27 -17.09
CA LEU A 309 2.01 -3.94 -17.42
C LEU A 309 1.58 -3.47 -18.82
N ASP A 310 1.58 -4.36 -19.82
CA ASP A 310 1.24 -3.98 -21.20
C ASP A 310 -0.22 -3.53 -21.34
N ALA A 311 -1.11 -4.15 -20.61
CA ALA A 311 -2.53 -3.79 -20.65
C ALA A 311 -2.81 -2.45 -19.94
N ILE A 312 -2.07 -2.14 -18.86
CA ILE A 312 -2.30 -0.91 -18.06
C ILE A 312 -1.43 0.27 -18.47
N ALA A 313 -0.27 0.07 -19.09
CA ALA A 313 0.63 1.15 -19.48
C ALA A 313 -0.03 2.28 -20.31
N PRO A 314 -0.94 2.00 -21.27
CA PRO A 314 -1.64 3.06 -21.99
C PRO A 314 -2.53 3.95 -21.11
N ILE A 315 -3.10 3.39 -20.02
CA ILE A 315 -3.89 4.14 -19.04
C ILE A 315 -2.95 5.02 -18.19
N VAL A 316 -1.84 4.43 -17.73
CA VAL A 316 -0.80 5.15 -16.94
C VAL A 316 -0.28 6.33 -17.75
N ALA A 317 0.11 6.12 -19.01
CA ALA A 317 0.65 7.16 -19.88
C ALA A 317 -0.32 8.34 -20.08
N ARG A 318 -1.63 8.07 -20.20
CA ARG A 318 -2.66 9.11 -20.37
C ARG A 318 -2.90 9.94 -19.13
N LEU A 319 -2.92 9.30 -17.95
CA LEU A 319 -3.32 9.95 -16.72
C LEU A 319 -2.14 10.50 -15.87
N SER A 320 -0.92 10.00 -16.08
CA SER A 320 0.26 10.52 -15.37
C SER A 320 0.72 11.88 -15.90
N ALA A 321 0.21 12.32 -17.06
CA ALA A 321 0.48 13.63 -17.65
C ALA A 321 -0.49 14.73 -17.16
N GLU A 322 -1.58 14.35 -16.44
CA GLU A 322 -2.57 15.25 -15.84
C GLU A 322 -2.17 15.61 -14.38
#